data_5375eff4ce63542db63a0128db00d095
#
_entry.id   5375eff4ce63542db63a0128db00d095
#
_cell.length_a   1.000
_cell.length_b   1.000
_cell.length_c   1.000
_cell.angle_alpha   90.00
_cell.angle_beta   90.00
_cell.angle_gamma   90.00
#
_symmetry.space_group_name_H-M   'P 1'
#
loop_
_entity.id
_entity.type
_entity.pdbx_description
1 polymer ?
#
loop_
_entity_poly.entity_id
_entity_poly.type
_entity_poly.pdbx_seq_one_letter_code
_entity_poly.pdbx_strand_id
1 'polypeptide(L)'
;ADQCFGQVIRCLKQQGLWDQTIIIFTTDHGLANPFSKCTLFDSGIGVNLMIRVPGGAGNGRVYDQLVSQVDVFPTICELLGTEKPDYLEGISLKPLLDGGTDEVREDVFAEINFHTSYEPVRCVRTKRYKYIRYYDPDYLKINLSNIDESGSKVYYMKRDLRRQTKYEEVRHFLAEKWAKLPNLAV
;
A
#
# COMPACT_ATOMS: atom_id res chain seq x y z
N ALA A 1 -7.93 17.33 -3.86
CA ALA A 1 -7.32 16.41 -4.83
C ALA A 1 -8.25 16.18 -6.03
N ASP A 2 -9.50 15.75 -5.86
CA ASP A 2 -10.41 15.39 -6.96
C ASP A 2 -10.62 16.50 -7.98
N GLN A 3 -10.90 17.74 -7.56
CA GLN A 3 -11.06 18.88 -8.46
C GLN A 3 -9.80 19.16 -9.30
N CYS A 4 -8.60 19.06 -8.69
CA CYS A 4 -7.34 19.27 -9.40
C CYS A 4 -7.11 18.15 -10.43
N PHE A 5 -7.35 16.90 -10.06
CA PHE A 5 -7.30 15.77 -10.98
C PHE A 5 -8.26 15.97 -12.15
N GLY A 6 -9.52 16.37 -11.87
CA GLY A 6 -10.51 16.70 -12.89
C GLY A 6 -10.07 17.84 -13.84
N GLN A 7 -9.30 18.84 -13.36
CA GLN A 7 -8.74 19.88 -14.21
C GLN A 7 -7.70 19.33 -15.18
N VAL A 8 -6.80 18.45 -14.70
CA VAL A 8 -5.80 17.80 -15.57
C VAL A 8 -6.48 16.99 -16.67
N ILE A 9 -7.51 16.18 -16.32
CA ILE A 9 -8.27 15.40 -17.30
C ILE A 9 -8.94 16.30 -18.34
N ARG A 10 -9.57 17.40 -17.92
CA ARG A 10 -10.17 18.36 -18.86
C ARG A 10 -9.14 18.96 -19.80
N CYS A 11 -7.98 19.34 -19.29
CA CYS A 11 -6.89 19.89 -20.08
C CYS A 11 -6.42 18.88 -21.15
N LEU A 12 -6.17 17.62 -20.78
CA LEU A 12 -5.78 16.57 -21.74
C LEU A 12 -6.82 16.39 -22.86
N LYS A 13 -8.11 16.42 -22.51
CA LYS A 13 -9.20 16.32 -23.50
C LYS A 13 -9.24 17.55 -24.43
N GLN A 14 -9.11 18.76 -23.88
CA GLN A 14 -9.12 20.01 -24.66
C GLN A 14 -7.93 20.13 -25.61
N GLN A 15 -6.77 19.59 -25.22
CA GLN A 15 -5.57 19.58 -26.04
C GLN A 15 -5.50 18.38 -27.03
N GLY A 16 -6.51 17.52 -27.07
CA GLY A 16 -6.52 16.33 -27.93
C GLY A 16 -5.50 15.27 -27.53
N LEU A 17 -4.98 15.31 -26.31
CA LEU A 17 -3.96 14.39 -25.80
C LEU A 17 -4.55 13.17 -25.08
N TRP A 18 -5.86 13.17 -24.85
CA TRP A 18 -6.54 12.15 -24.08
C TRP A 18 -6.29 10.71 -24.60
N ASP A 19 -6.38 10.52 -25.93
CA ASP A 19 -6.32 9.20 -26.53
C ASP A 19 -4.87 8.71 -26.77
N GLN A 20 -3.88 9.47 -26.37
CA GLN A 20 -2.46 9.09 -26.47
C GLN A 20 -1.71 9.21 -25.14
N THR A 21 -2.43 9.44 -24.02
CA THR A 21 -1.81 9.61 -22.69
C THR A 21 -2.18 8.46 -21.76
N ILE A 22 -1.17 7.76 -21.24
CA ILE A 22 -1.33 6.86 -20.10
C ILE A 22 -1.49 7.72 -18.86
N ILE A 23 -2.50 7.43 -18.05
CA ILE A 23 -2.76 8.14 -16.80
C ILE A 23 -2.64 7.18 -15.64
N ILE A 24 -1.76 7.49 -14.70
CA ILE A 24 -1.61 6.75 -13.46
C ILE A 24 -1.87 7.72 -12.31
N PHE A 25 -2.89 7.43 -11.51
CA PHE A 25 -3.20 8.15 -10.29
C PHE A 25 -2.95 7.24 -9.10
N THR A 26 -2.13 7.67 -8.16
CA THR A 26 -1.85 6.93 -6.94
C THR A 26 -1.67 7.88 -5.76
N THR A 27 -1.69 7.34 -4.56
CA THR A 27 -1.30 8.03 -3.32
C THR A 27 -0.07 7.36 -2.73
N ASP A 28 0.76 8.12 -2.02
CA ASP A 28 2.00 7.65 -1.41
C ASP A 28 1.75 6.79 -0.16
N HIS A 29 0.70 7.10 0.60
CA HIS A 29 0.29 6.36 1.80
C HIS A 29 -1.21 6.52 2.05
N GLY A 30 -1.73 5.81 3.07
CA GLY A 30 -3.10 5.96 3.53
C GLY A 30 -3.38 7.30 4.21
N LEU A 31 -4.58 7.43 4.77
CA LEU A 31 -5.01 8.66 5.43
C LEU A 31 -4.09 9.04 6.60
N ALA A 32 -3.89 10.34 6.83
CA ALA A 32 -3.08 10.87 7.93
C ALA A 32 -3.81 10.78 9.30
N ASN A 33 -4.38 9.62 9.60
CA ASN A 33 -5.11 9.31 10.82
C ASN A 33 -4.36 8.28 11.67
N PRO A 34 -4.67 8.16 12.97
CA PRO A 34 -4.20 7.04 13.79
C PRO A 34 -4.52 5.69 13.14
N PHE A 35 -3.60 4.73 13.22
CA PHE A 35 -3.66 3.40 12.58
C PHE A 35 -3.67 3.40 11.04
N SER A 36 -3.31 4.50 10.41
CA SER A 36 -3.22 4.63 8.96
C SER A 36 -1.81 5.03 8.54
N LYS A 37 -1.55 6.31 8.28
CA LYS A 37 -0.21 6.79 7.87
C LYS A 37 0.90 6.24 8.78
N CYS A 38 1.99 5.80 8.17
CA CYS A 38 3.14 5.19 8.84
C CYS A 38 2.80 3.95 9.68
N THR A 39 1.84 3.16 9.25
CA THR A 39 1.57 1.84 9.79
C THR A 39 1.46 0.81 8.66
N LEU A 40 1.62 -0.47 9.02
CA LEU A 40 1.43 -1.58 8.07
C LEU A 40 0.01 -2.16 8.10
N PHE A 41 -0.96 -1.44 8.70
CA PHE A 41 -2.37 -1.78 8.56
C PHE A 41 -2.86 -1.50 7.13
N ASP A 42 -3.98 -2.14 6.72
CA ASP A 42 -4.53 -1.92 5.38
C ASP A 42 -4.86 -0.45 5.12
N SER A 43 -5.29 0.28 6.14
CA SER A 43 -5.52 1.73 6.07
C SER A 43 -4.24 2.56 5.88
N GLY A 44 -3.08 2.01 6.18
CA GLY A 44 -1.77 2.66 6.01
C GLY A 44 -1.12 2.35 4.67
N ILE A 45 -1.16 1.08 4.25
CA ILE A 45 -0.50 0.61 3.01
C ILE A 45 -1.46 0.42 1.83
N GLY A 46 -2.78 0.37 2.08
CA GLY A 46 -3.77 0.33 1.01
C GLY A 46 -3.93 1.72 0.38
N VAL A 47 -3.24 1.94 -0.73
CA VAL A 47 -3.25 3.20 -1.46
C VAL A 47 -4.18 3.15 -2.67
N ASN A 48 -4.60 4.32 -3.13
CA ASN A 48 -5.31 4.39 -4.40
C ASN A 48 -4.34 4.07 -5.55
N LEU A 49 -4.78 3.24 -6.48
CA LEU A 49 -4.09 3.03 -7.74
C LEU A 49 -5.12 2.93 -8.87
N MET A 50 -5.09 3.89 -9.76
CA MET A 50 -5.92 3.92 -10.96
C MET A 50 -5.02 4.05 -12.17
N ILE A 51 -5.20 3.17 -13.16
CA ILE A 51 -4.43 3.16 -14.40
C ILE A 51 -5.39 3.22 -15.57
N ARG A 52 -5.19 4.20 -16.44
CA ARG A 52 -5.85 4.29 -17.74
C ARG A 52 -4.82 4.15 -18.84
N VAL A 53 -5.05 3.21 -19.74
CA VAL A 53 -4.26 3.01 -20.94
C VAL A 53 -5.10 3.41 -22.15
N PRO A 54 -4.59 4.19 -23.11
CA PRO A 54 -5.32 4.51 -24.32
C PRO A 54 -5.78 3.26 -25.07
N GLY A 55 -7.09 3.16 -25.35
CA GLY A 55 -7.68 1.97 -25.98
C GLY A 55 -7.62 0.67 -25.16
N GLY A 56 -7.18 0.73 -23.90
CA GLY A 56 -7.00 -0.46 -23.05
C GLY A 56 -8.31 -1.16 -22.66
N ALA A 57 -8.35 -2.48 -22.79
CA ALA A 57 -9.51 -3.30 -22.49
C ALA A 57 -9.88 -3.29 -20.99
N GLY A 58 -8.92 -2.99 -20.09
CA GLY A 58 -9.10 -2.90 -18.65
C GLY A 58 -9.71 -1.58 -18.17
N ASN A 59 -9.89 -0.59 -19.04
CA ASN A 59 -10.42 0.71 -18.62
C ASN A 59 -11.84 0.58 -18.04
N GLY A 60 -12.06 1.20 -16.88
CA GLY A 60 -13.34 1.16 -16.17
C GLY A 60 -13.57 -0.11 -15.34
N ARG A 61 -12.62 -1.05 -15.30
CA ARG A 61 -12.69 -2.24 -14.44
C ARG A 61 -12.16 -1.94 -13.06
N VAL A 62 -12.65 -2.69 -12.08
CA VAL A 62 -12.14 -2.76 -10.72
C VAL A 62 -11.45 -4.11 -10.54
N TYR A 63 -10.27 -4.09 -9.93
CA TYR A 63 -9.44 -5.26 -9.72
C TYR A 63 -9.23 -5.48 -8.22
N ASP A 64 -9.56 -6.68 -7.74
CA ASP A 64 -9.40 -7.08 -6.33
C ASP A 64 -8.09 -7.86 -6.08
N GLN A 65 -7.24 -7.93 -7.09
CA GLN A 65 -5.96 -8.62 -7.03
C GLN A 65 -4.96 -7.84 -6.16
N LEU A 66 -4.04 -8.60 -5.54
CA LEU A 66 -2.94 -8.01 -4.81
C LEU A 66 -1.94 -7.38 -5.78
N VAL A 67 -1.69 -6.09 -5.58
CA VAL A 67 -0.72 -5.30 -6.35
C VAL A 67 0.11 -4.45 -5.40
N SER A 68 1.25 -3.99 -5.84
CA SER A 68 2.14 -3.13 -5.07
C SER A 68 2.57 -1.91 -5.88
N GLN A 69 2.93 -0.81 -5.22
CA GLN A 69 3.45 0.37 -5.92
C GLN A 69 4.77 0.10 -6.67
N VAL A 70 5.55 -0.88 -6.23
CA VAL A 70 6.76 -1.31 -6.96
C VAL A 70 6.44 -1.88 -8.35
N ASP A 71 5.18 -2.27 -8.60
CA ASP A 71 4.72 -2.80 -9.87
C ASP A 71 4.46 -1.70 -10.92
N VAL A 72 4.35 -0.44 -10.48
CA VAL A 72 4.04 0.67 -11.37
C VAL A 72 5.15 0.88 -12.40
N PHE A 73 6.40 0.89 -11.99
CA PHE A 73 7.52 1.13 -12.90
C PHE A 73 7.68 0.04 -13.97
N PRO A 74 7.73 -1.26 -13.64
CA PRO A 74 7.77 -2.30 -14.67
C PRO A 74 6.53 -2.28 -15.57
N THR A 75 5.36 -1.88 -15.04
CA THR A 75 4.15 -1.69 -15.86
C THR A 75 4.34 -0.57 -16.88
N ILE A 76 4.91 0.56 -16.49
CA ILE A 76 5.21 1.67 -17.40
C ILE A 76 6.19 1.21 -18.49
N CYS A 77 7.26 0.50 -18.12
CA CYS A 77 8.22 -0.03 -19.09
C CYS A 77 7.53 -0.89 -20.15
N GLU A 78 6.70 -1.84 -19.72
CA GLU A 78 6.00 -2.73 -20.65
C GLU A 78 4.94 -2.02 -21.50
N LEU A 79 4.21 -1.05 -20.93
CA LEU A 79 3.23 -0.25 -21.67
C LEU A 79 3.88 0.62 -22.75
N LEU A 80 5.10 1.09 -22.52
CA LEU A 80 5.87 1.91 -23.46
C LEU A 80 6.76 1.09 -24.39
N GLY A 81 6.84 -0.24 -24.21
CA GLY A 81 7.73 -1.11 -24.96
C GLY A 81 9.21 -0.82 -24.72
N THR A 82 9.56 -0.30 -23.54
CA THR A 82 10.94 -0.07 -23.12
C THR A 82 11.46 -1.23 -22.30
N GLU A 83 12.78 -1.44 -22.31
CA GLU A 83 13.42 -2.47 -21.50
C GLU A 83 13.21 -2.22 -20.01
N LYS A 84 12.87 -3.28 -19.27
CA LYS A 84 12.75 -3.23 -17.83
C LYS A 84 14.15 -3.38 -17.20
N PRO A 85 14.60 -2.43 -16.36
CA PRO A 85 15.86 -2.59 -15.63
C PRO A 85 15.87 -3.84 -14.72
N ASP A 86 17.00 -4.55 -14.69
CA ASP A 86 17.12 -5.82 -13.94
C ASP A 86 16.97 -5.68 -12.42
N TYR A 87 17.22 -4.49 -11.86
CA TYR A 87 17.07 -4.23 -10.42
C TYR A 87 15.64 -4.06 -9.96
N LEU A 88 14.65 -4.06 -10.85
CA LEU A 88 13.24 -3.89 -10.48
C LEU A 88 12.68 -5.20 -9.93
N GLU A 89 12.21 -5.16 -8.70
CA GLU A 89 11.55 -6.30 -8.02
C GLU A 89 10.04 -6.39 -8.33
N GLY A 90 9.45 -5.33 -8.88
CA GLY A 90 8.04 -5.27 -9.22
C GLY A 90 7.67 -6.16 -10.40
N ILE A 91 6.41 -6.52 -10.46
CA ILE A 91 5.78 -7.32 -11.53
C ILE A 91 4.90 -6.39 -12.36
N SER A 92 4.99 -6.44 -13.69
CA SER A 92 4.13 -5.63 -14.53
C SER A 92 2.65 -6.01 -14.38
N LEU A 93 1.80 -5.01 -14.25
CA LEU A 93 0.35 -5.15 -14.20
C LEU A 93 -0.29 -5.22 -15.60
N LYS A 94 0.49 -5.04 -16.67
CA LYS A 94 -0.03 -5.05 -18.03
C LYS A 94 -0.81 -6.32 -18.37
N PRO A 95 -0.34 -7.55 -18.05
CA PRO A 95 -1.12 -8.77 -18.30
C PRO A 95 -2.49 -8.77 -17.60
N LEU A 96 -2.57 -8.21 -16.38
CA LEU A 96 -3.84 -8.04 -15.65
C LEU A 96 -4.74 -7.02 -16.34
N LEU A 97 -4.20 -5.88 -16.76
CA LEU A 97 -4.94 -4.82 -17.47
C LEU A 97 -5.47 -5.28 -18.82
N ASP A 98 -4.74 -6.14 -19.51
CA ASP A 98 -5.15 -6.73 -20.80
C ASP A 98 -6.14 -7.90 -20.64
N GLY A 99 -6.36 -8.38 -19.42
CA GLY A 99 -7.22 -9.53 -19.12
C GLY A 99 -6.57 -10.88 -19.46
N GLY A 100 -5.24 -10.93 -19.58
CA GLY A 100 -4.45 -12.13 -19.84
C GLY A 100 -4.16 -12.99 -18.60
N THR A 101 -4.40 -12.45 -17.42
CA THR A 101 -4.26 -13.17 -16.14
C THR A 101 -5.25 -12.65 -15.12
N ASP A 102 -5.61 -13.51 -14.17
CA ASP A 102 -6.46 -13.17 -13.02
C ASP A 102 -5.63 -12.89 -11.75
N GLU A 103 -4.31 -13.05 -11.81
CA GLU A 103 -3.42 -12.84 -10.67
C GLU A 103 -2.02 -12.46 -11.12
N VAL A 104 -1.38 -11.54 -10.40
CA VAL A 104 0.02 -11.14 -10.63
C VAL A 104 0.92 -11.55 -9.46
N ARG A 105 0.36 -11.70 -8.26
CA ARG A 105 1.06 -12.16 -7.06
C ARG A 105 0.11 -12.77 -6.03
N GLU A 106 0.61 -13.69 -5.23
CA GLU A 106 -0.13 -14.31 -4.13
C GLU A 106 -0.03 -13.50 -2.83
N ASP A 107 1.06 -12.71 -2.68
CA ASP A 107 1.34 -11.92 -1.49
C ASP A 107 1.99 -10.57 -1.80
N VAL A 108 1.91 -9.68 -0.82
CA VAL A 108 2.58 -8.38 -0.81
C VAL A 108 3.36 -8.24 0.50
N PHE A 109 4.62 -7.87 0.38
CA PHE A 109 5.47 -7.52 1.52
C PHE A 109 5.54 -6.00 1.67
N ALA A 110 5.57 -5.53 2.91
CA ALA A 110 5.82 -4.14 3.22
C ALA A 110 6.61 -4.01 4.52
N GLU A 111 7.38 -2.95 4.62
CA GLU A 111 8.24 -2.70 5.78
C GLU A 111 8.30 -1.23 6.16
N ILE A 112 8.57 -1.00 7.43
CA ILE A 112 8.96 0.29 7.98
C ILE A 112 10.21 0.04 8.82
N ASN A 113 11.25 0.87 8.64
CA ASN A 113 12.46 0.86 9.47
C ASN A 113 12.56 2.13 10.27
N PHE A 114 12.32 3.27 9.63
CA PHE A 114 12.47 4.59 10.20
C PHE A 114 11.60 5.59 9.43
N HIS A 115 10.94 6.48 10.17
CA HIS A 115 10.30 7.68 9.63
C HIS A 115 10.67 8.88 10.51
N THR A 116 9.94 9.16 11.58
CA THR A 116 10.34 10.14 12.63
C THR A 116 11.04 9.46 13.80
N SER A 117 10.88 8.16 13.95
CA SER A 117 11.53 7.31 14.93
C SER A 117 11.93 5.97 14.31
N TYR A 118 12.81 5.23 14.99
CA TYR A 118 13.18 3.88 14.60
C TYR A 118 12.06 2.92 14.98
N GLU A 119 11.45 2.28 13.97
CA GLU A 119 10.27 1.43 14.12
C GLU A 119 10.36 0.23 13.18
N PRO A 120 11.21 -0.77 13.50
CA PRO A 120 11.39 -1.92 12.62
C PRO A 120 10.16 -2.83 12.63
N VAL A 121 9.37 -2.74 11.58
CA VAL A 121 8.12 -3.51 11.38
C VAL A 121 8.11 -4.11 9.99
N ARG A 122 7.63 -5.32 9.87
CA ARG A 122 7.44 -6.05 8.60
C ARG A 122 6.03 -6.59 8.51
N CYS A 123 5.48 -6.68 7.31
CA CYS A 123 4.27 -7.45 7.11
C CYS A 123 4.29 -8.24 5.81
N VAL A 124 3.50 -9.30 5.81
CA VAL A 124 3.07 -10.02 4.61
C VAL A 124 1.55 -9.98 4.54
N ARG A 125 1.03 -9.74 3.35
CA ARG A 125 -0.40 -9.64 3.06
C ARG A 125 -0.76 -10.61 1.93
N THR A 126 -1.65 -11.55 2.20
CA THR A 126 -2.30 -12.40 1.19
C THR A 126 -3.73 -11.90 0.95
N LYS A 127 -4.45 -12.45 -0.01
CA LYS A 127 -5.89 -12.11 -0.21
C LYS A 127 -6.72 -12.22 1.06
N ARG A 128 -6.42 -13.22 1.90
CA ARG A 128 -7.25 -13.55 3.08
C ARG A 128 -6.63 -13.09 4.40
N TYR A 129 -5.31 -13.12 4.52
CA TYR A 129 -4.62 -12.91 5.78
C TYR A 129 -3.57 -11.81 5.68
N LYS A 130 -3.31 -11.16 6.80
CA LYS A 130 -2.20 -10.25 7.00
C LYS A 130 -1.51 -10.56 8.30
N TYR A 131 -0.20 -10.67 8.27
CA TYR A 131 0.64 -10.77 9.44
C TYR A 131 1.55 -9.56 9.54
N ILE A 132 1.60 -8.93 10.72
CA ILE A 132 2.47 -7.79 11.02
C ILE A 132 3.38 -8.19 12.18
N ARG A 133 4.70 -8.09 11.97
CA ARG A 133 5.71 -8.36 12.98
C ARG A 133 6.40 -7.06 13.41
N TYR A 134 6.31 -6.76 14.70
CA TYR A 134 7.04 -5.70 15.36
C TYR A 134 8.31 -6.29 15.99
N TYR A 135 9.46 -5.68 15.72
CA TYR A 135 10.75 -6.16 16.22
C TYR A 135 11.18 -5.44 17.49
N ASP A 136 10.62 -4.27 17.77
CA ASP A 136 10.82 -3.56 19.01
C ASP A 136 9.72 -3.98 20.01
N PRO A 137 10.07 -4.59 21.18
CA PRO A 137 9.11 -4.99 22.19
C PRO A 137 8.40 -3.81 22.85
N ASP A 138 9.06 -2.64 22.91
CA ASP A 138 8.52 -1.42 23.53
C ASP A 138 7.75 -0.56 22.52
N TYR A 139 7.58 -1.05 21.28
CA TYR A 139 6.90 -0.32 20.23
C TYR A 139 5.48 0.07 20.62
N LEU A 140 5.21 1.36 20.54
CA LEU A 140 3.86 1.91 20.66
C LEU A 140 3.12 1.73 19.34
N LYS A 141 2.07 0.94 19.32
CA LYS A 141 1.27 0.59 18.11
C LYS A 141 0.75 1.80 17.33
N ILE A 142 0.70 2.96 17.96
CA ILE A 142 0.36 4.23 17.34
C ILE A 142 1.50 5.20 17.65
N ASN A 143 2.34 5.43 16.68
CA ASN A 143 3.29 6.52 16.77
C ASN A 143 2.61 7.82 16.35
N LEU A 144 2.21 8.62 17.33
CA LEU A 144 1.51 9.86 17.08
C LEU A 144 2.40 10.96 16.47
N SER A 145 3.73 10.79 16.48
CA SER A 145 4.66 11.72 15.84
C SER A 145 4.55 11.70 14.31
N ASN A 146 4.12 10.58 13.76
CA ASN A 146 3.94 10.37 12.31
C ASN A 146 2.58 10.81 11.78
N ILE A 147 1.69 11.30 12.65
CA ILE A 147 0.31 11.65 12.31
C ILE A 147 0.17 13.17 12.28
N ASP A 148 -0.48 13.68 11.26
CA ASP A 148 -0.77 15.11 11.13
C ASP A 148 -1.66 15.61 12.28
N GLU A 149 -1.54 16.90 12.61
CA GLU A 149 -2.34 17.50 13.67
C GLU A 149 -3.83 17.40 13.37
N SER A 150 -4.56 16.78 14.28
CA SER A 150 -5.99 16.51 14.12
C SER A 150 -6.69 16.34 15.48
N GLY A 151 -8.01 16.51 15.50
CA GLY A 151 -8.82 16.22 16.69
C GLY A 151 -8.68 14.76 17.14
N SER A 152 -8.53 13.83 16.22
CA SER A 152 -8.28 12.41 16.52
C SER A 152 -6.95 12.22 17.23
N LYS A 153 -5.86 12.82 16.74
CA LYS A 153 -4.55 12.79 17.41
C LYS A 153 -4.65 13.30 18.84
N VAL A 154 -5.25 14.48 19.05
CA VAL A 154 -5.46 15.07 20.37
C VAL A 154 -6.26 14.14 21.29
N TYR A 155 -7.31 13.50 20.78
CA TYR A 155 -8.11 12.54 21.53
C TYR A 155 -7.27 11.35 22.02
N TYR A 156 -6.47 10.74 21.13
CA TYR A 156 -5.60 9.62 21.49
C TYR A 156 -4.51 10.02 22.48
N MET A 157 -3.92 11.21 22.33
CA MET A 157 -2.92 11.73 23.26
C MET A 157 -3.49 11.93 24.66
N LYS A 158 -4.65 12.56 24.77
CA LYS A 158 -5.29 12.86 26.07
C LYS A 158 -5.69 11.61 26.84
N ARG A 159 -6.01 10.51 26.18
CA ARG A 159 -6.50 9.27 26.80
C ARG A 159 -5.45 8.19 26.94
N ASP A 160 -4.23 8.44 26.50
CA ASP A 160 -3.14 7.45 26.44
C ASP A 160 -3.56 6.08 25.87
N LEU A 161 -4.39 6.10 24.82
CA LEU A 161 -4.92 4.90 24.17
C LEU A 161 -3.83 4.09 23.44
N ARG A 162 -2.58 4.54 23.49
CA ARG A 162 -1.41 3.87 22.92
C ARG A 162 -1.13 2.50 23.54
N ARG A 163 -1.56 2.28 24.80
CA ARG A 163 -1.31 1.09 25.63
C ARG A 163 -2.53 0.19 25.83
N GLN A 164 -3.53 0.20 24.95
CA GLN A 164 -4.72 -0.64 25.20
C GLN A 164 -4.41 -2.14 25.17
N THR A 165 -4.61 -2.77 26.31
CA THR A 165 -4.33 -4.14 26.68
C THR A 165 -4.92 -5.22 25.76
N LYS A 166 -6.06 -5.00 25.15
CA LYS A 166 -6.72 -5.97 24.27
C LYS A 166 -5.90 -6.40 23.05
N TYR A 167 -4.97 -5.56 22.63
CA TYR A 167 -4.04 -5.84 21.55
C TYR A 167 -2.82 -6.66 22.00
N GLU A 168 -2.43 -6.56 23.25
CA GLU A 168 -1.31 -7.35 23.77
C GLU A 168 -1.69 -8.83 23.90
N GLU A 169 -2.92 -9.12 24.27
CA GLU A 169 -3.46 -10.49 24.32
C GLU A 169 -3.47 -11.14 22.93
N VAL A 170 -3.91 -10.42 21.90
CA VAL A 170 -3.87 -10.91 20.51
C VAL A 170 -2.44 -11.06 20.01
N ARG A 171 -1.54 -10.16 20.35
CA ARG A 171 -0.12 -10.24 20.00
C ARG A 171 0.55 -11.44 20.65
N HIS A 172 0.31 -11.71 21.94
CA HIS A 172 0.80 -12.89 22.65
C HIS A 172 0.26 -14.18 22.02
N PHE A 173 -1.04 -14.23 21.77
CA PHE A 173 -1.67 -15.36 21.11
C PHE A 173 -1.08 -15.66 19.74
N LEU A 174 -0.89 -14.63 18.90
CA LEU A 174 -0.30 -14.80 17.57
C LEU A 174 1.18 -15.17 17.64
N ALA A 175 1.95 -14.59 18.58
CA ALA A 175 3.35 -14.93 18.78
C ALA A 175 3.52 -16.37 19.28
N GLU A 176 2.67 -16.85 20.21
CA GLU A 176 2.68 -18.23 20.66
C GLU A 176 2.29 -19.21 19.55
N LYS A 177 1.31 -18.86 18.72
CA LYS A 177 0.93 -19.69 17.55
C LYS A 177 2.03 -19.75 16.53
N TRP A 178 2.73 -18.63 16.28
CA TRP A 178 3.83 -18.54 15.32
C TRP A 178 5.07 -19.34 15.79
N ALA A 179 5.39 -19.26 17.07
CA ALA A 179 6.50 -20.04 17.63
C ALA A 179 6.30 -21.57 17.53
N LYS A 180 5.07 -22.02 17.32
CA LYS A 180 4.71 -23.43 17.14
C LYS A 180 4.66 -23.89 15.68
N LEU A 181 4.87 -23.00 14.71
CA LEU A 181 4.97 -23.38 13.31
C LEU A 181 6.41 -23.83 13.01
N PRO A 182 6.61 -25.07 12.55
CA PRO A 182 7.95 -25.56 12.25
C PRO A 182 8.50 -24.83 11.00
N ASN A 183 9.66 -24.19 11.19
CA ASN A 183 10.59 -23.79 10.12
C ASN A 183 10.07 -22.84 9.03
N LEU A 184 9.54 -21.69 9.40
CA LEU A 184 9.62 -20.52 8.54
C LEU A 184 10.81 -19.68 9.01
N ALA A 185 12.02 -20.16 8.70
CA ALA A 185 13.23 -19.34 8.73
C ALA A 185 13.13 -18.34 7.56
N VAL A 186 13.15 -17.06 7.87
CA VAL A 186 13.42 -15.97 6.96
C VAL A 186 14.93 -15.80 6.87
#